data_faf4fbfaf08701d3aaf94cf1743b323f
#
_entry.id   faf4fbfaf08701d3aaf94cf1743b323f
#
_cell.length_a   1.000
_cell.length_b   1.000
_cell.length_c   1.000
_cell.angle_alpha   90.00
_cell.angle_beta   90.00
_cell.angle_gamma   90.00
#
_symmetry.space_group_name_H-M   'P 1'
#
loop_
_entity.id
_entity.type
_entity.pdbx_description
1 polymer ?
#
loop_
_entity_poly.entity_id
_entity_poly.type
_entity_poly.pdbx_seq_one_letter_code
_entity_poly.pdbx_strand_id
1 'polypeptide(L)'
;MITSKRKTVLMKAVSQLKQEDYSREPELGGIYNRLSDGRKQFAEVLDKNINAVMQISSLDLTMQYQTQKIVDISNKIAKATETIFGTTSGSTNNPQEELTNTIIQISEKTDEVFKKIEGGQDELTAIKDFSTQTIEAAGEMQADMDELMGIINHISSILSGIDTISLQTNLLALNASVEAARAGEAGKGFAVVAGEIRELAEETQKLTKDMGTFVENMKHASKKSIQSSDSTIQSLNSMAGKITNVWELNDRSKKDIAQINDSISSMASVSQEISSAMAEMENQLNDSTEFMRTVGRDLKQAAEPVVTIEKTLDDSLKKMGNMAKDAFYRIENREFIQYMTTAISSHQTWLENLRKIVDSQNVIPLQLDSSKCGFGHFYYAVTPDIPGVRSIWEDLGAKHQKFHTYGQTVIDAIRNREYGRARQTYNEAANYSSELIADMQKIIDLARK
;
A
#
# COMPACT_ATOMS: atom_id res chain seq x y z
N MET A 1 -52.88 -86.78 9.36
CA MET A 1 -52.82 -85.89 8.17
C MET A 1 -52.81 -84.40 8.47
N ILE A 2 -53.58 -83.91 9.46
CA ILE A 2 -53.65 -82.47 9.80
C ILE A 2 -52.33 -81.92 10.33
N THR A 3 -51.58 -82.64 11.14
CA THR A 3 -50.25 -82.28 11.72
C THR A 3 -49.16 -82.13 10.64
N SER A 4 -49.21 -83.01 9.59
CA SER A 4 -48.22 -82.94 8.48
C SER A 4 -48.41 -81.69 7.62
N LYS A 5 -49.67 -81.33 7.31
CA LYS A 5 -49.96 -80.12 6.52
C LYS A 5 -49.56 -78.80 7.27
N ARG A 6 -49.77 -78.77 8.59
CA ARG A 6 -49.38 -77.62 9.40
C ARG A 6 -47.85 -77.46 9.45
N LYS A 7 -47.09 -78.56 9.67
CA LYS A 7 -45.64 -78.56 9.67
C LYS A 7 -45.08 -78.06 8.33
N THR A 8 -45.65 -78.45 7.19
CA THR A 8 -45.25 -77.97 5.85
C THR A 8 -45.49 -76.44 5.73
N VAL A 9 -46.62 -75.95 6.24
CA VAL A 9 -46.96 -74.52 6.23
C VAL A 9 -45.93 -73.73 7.08
N LEU A 10 -45.64 -74.21 8.29
CA LEU A 10 -44.67 -73.57 9.17
C LEU A 10 -43.24 -73.63 8.60
N MET A 11 -42.84 -74.73 7.95
CA MET A 11 -41.56 -74.79 7.24
C MET A 11 -41.48 -73.77 6.11
N LYS A 12 -42.54 -73.54 5.36
CA LYS A 12 -42.61 -72.53 4.34
C LYS A 12 -42.60 -71.12 4.96
N ALA A 13 -43.24 -70.92 6.09
CA ALA A 13 -43.15 -69.64 6.83
C ALA A 13 -41.75 -69.36 7.32
N VAL A 14 -41.04 -70.34 7.89
CA VAL A 14 -39.64 -70.20 8.29
C VAL A 14 -38.71 -69.90 7.09
N SER A 15 -38.90 -70.59 5.95
CA SER A 15 -38.12 -70.32 4.73
C SER A 15 -38.36 -68.94 4.15
N GLN A 16 -39.48 -68.28 4.45
CA GLN A 16 -39.80 -66.92 4.08
C GLN A 16 -39.64 -65.89 5.19
N LEU A 17 -39.09 -66.31 6.35
CA LEU A 17 -38.97 -65.50 7.56
C LEU A 17 -40.27 -64.82 7.99
N LYS A 18 -41.41 -65.49 7.81
CA LYS A 18 -42.72 -65.05 8.27
C LYS A 18 -42.95 -65.44 9.71
N GLN A 19 -43.39 -64.50 10.50
CA GLN A 19 -43.76 -64.75 11.89
C GLN A 19 -45.06 -65.53 11.93
N GLU A 20 -45.06 -66.67 12.59
CA GLU A 20 -46.19 -67.55 12.78
C GLU A 20 -46.20 -68.11 14.21
N ASP A 21 -47.28 -68.82 14.61
CA ASP A 21 -47.33 -69.49 15.90
C ASP A 21 -46.55 -70.82 15.84
N TYR A 22 -45.30 -70.80 16.34
CA TYR A 22 -44.38 -71.94 16.42
C TYR A 22 -44.49 -72.69 17.73
N SER A 23 -45.43 -72.37 18.63
CA SER A 23 -45.51 -72.92 19.99
C SER A 23 -45.61 -74.45 20.02
N ARG A 24 -46.17 -75.10 18.97
CA ARG A 24 -46.32 -76.54 18.84
C ARG A 24 -45.19 -77.24 18.06
N GLU A 25 -44.25 -76.46 17.53
CA GLU A 25 -43.08 -76.92 16.78
C GLU A 25 -41.81 -76.13 17.25
N PRO A 26 -41.32 -76.40 18.47
CA PRO A 26 -40.26 -75.57 19.10
C PRO A 26 -38.98 -75.53 18.28
N GLU A 27 -38.62 -76.62 17.57
CA GLU A 27 -37.44 -76.67 16.69
C GLU A 27 -37.56 -75.65 15.53
N LEU A 28 -38.73 -75.56 14.88
CA LEU A 28 -38.97 -74.58 13.83
C LEU A 28 -38.96 -73.16 14.39
N GLY A 29 -39.48 -72.96 15.60
CA GLY A 29 -39.43 -71.69 16.28
C GLY A 29 -37.97 -71.27 16.61
N GLY A 30 -37.17 -72.23 17.06
CA GLY A 30 -35.74 -71.98 17.26
C GLY A 30 -34.97 -71.62 15.99
N ILE A 31 -35.28 -72.28 14.88
CA ILE A 31 -34.68 -71.93 13.55
C ILE A 31 -35.15 -70.53 13.12
N TYR A 32 -36.45 -70.27 13.22
CA TYR A 32 -36.98 -68.93 12.88
C TYR A 32 -36.30 -67.81 13.69
N ASN A 33 -36.18 -67.95 15.00
CA ASN A 33 -35.55 -66.94 15.86
C ASN A 33 -34.07 -66.70 15.46
N ARG A 34 -33.29 -67.77 15.22
CA ARG A 34 -31.86 -67.66 14.79
C ARG A 34 -31.78 -66.97 13.44
N LEU A 35 -32.64 -67.27 12.47
CA LEU A 35 -32.65 -66.61 11.16
C LEU A 35 -33.12 -65.16 11.25
N SER A 36 -34.10 -64.88 12.08
CA SER A 36 -34.59 -63.50 12.35
C SER A 36 -33.51 -62.62 13.01
N ASP A 37 -32.76 -63.18 13.99
CA ASP A 37 -31.67 -62.49 14.61
C ASP A 37 -30.51 -62.27 13.63
N GLY A 38 -30.19 -63.24 12.79
CA GLY A 38 -29.20 -63.11 11.72
C GLY A 38 -29.59 -62.01 10.72
N ARG A 39 -30.89 -61.89 10.38
CA ARG A 39 -31.36 -60.80 9.52
C ARG A 39 -31.19 -59.40 10.16
N LYS A 40 -31.49 -59.26 11.48
CA LYS A 40 -31.28 -58.02 12.21
C LYS A 40 -29.82 -57.63 12.22
N GLN A 41 -28.92 -58.56 12.46
CA GLN A 41 -27.49 -58.35 12.40
C GLN A 41 -27.02 -57.90 11.00
N PHE A 42 -27.55 -58.53 9.95
CA PHE A 42 -27.28 -58.13 8.57
C PHE A 42 -27.70 -56.69 8.30
N ALA A 43 -28.94 -56.30 8.68
CA ALA A 43 -29.40 -54.92 8.53
C ALA A 43 -28.53 -53.91 9.28
N GLU A 44 -28.07 -54.26 10.50
CA GLU A 44 -27.14 -53.43 11.25
C GLU A 44 -25.77 -53.29 10.54
N VAL A 45 -25.23 -54.37 9.99
CA VAL A 45 -23.97 -54.33 9.22
C VAL A 45 -24.16 -53.53 7.92
N LEU A 46 -25.28 -53.65 7.24
CA LEU A 46 -25.59 -52.81 6.06
C LEU A 46 -25.60 -51.34 6.40
N ASP A 47 -26.27 -50.97 7.50
CA ASP A 47 -26.33 -49.56 7.96
C ASP A 47 -24.90 -49.02 8.28
N LYS A 48 -24.08 -49.79 9.01
CA LYS A 48 -22.71 -49.42 9.31
C LYS A 48 -21.88 -49.26 8.04
N ASN A 49 -22.04 -50.13 7.03
CA ASN A 49 -21.33 -50.01 5.76
C ASN A 49 -21.79 -48.75 4.97
N ILE A 50 -23.08 -48.42 4.94
CA ILE A 50 -23.58 -47.19 4.30
C ILE A 50 -22.94 -45.96 4.97
N ASN A 51 -22.98 -45.94 6.30
CA ASN A 51 -22.37 -44.81 7.05
C ASN A 51 -20.85 -44.73 6.84
N ALA A 52 -20.14 -45.85 6.78
CA ALA A 52 -18.71 -45.88 6.53
C ALA A 52 -18.35 -45.36 5.15
N VAL A 53 -19.06 -45.81 4.08
CA VAL A 53 -18.77 -45.33 2.73
C VAL A 53 -19.10 -43.85 2.57
N MET A 54 -20.16 -43.35 3.22
CA MET A 54 -20.48 -41.90 3.24
C MET A 54 -19.35 -41.07 3.88
N GLN A 55 -18.82 -41.52 5.02
CA GLN A 55 -17.71 -40.83 5.69
C GLN A 55 -16.44 -40.83 4.82
N ILE A 56 -16.12 -41.95 4.19
CA ILE A 56 -14.96 -42.06 3.28
C ILE A 56 -15.15 -41.16 2.04
N SER A 57 -16.34 -41.14 1.42
CA SER A 57 -16.61 -40.25 0.28
C SER A 57 -16.52 -38.76 0.66
N SER A 58 -16.93 -38.40 1.89
CA SER A 58 -16.79 -37.04 2.43
C SER A 58 -15.33 -36.69 2.69
N LEU A 59 -14.53 -37.65 3.17
CA LEU A 59 -13.09 -37.48 3.39
C LEU A 59 -12.36 -37.27 2.06
N ASP A 60 -12.63 -38.11 1.06
CA ASP A 60 -12.06 -37.96 -0.31
C ASP A 60 -12.33 -36.59 -0.88
N LEU A 61 -13.61 -36.14 -0.84
CA LEU A 61 -13.99 -34.82 -1.30
C LEU A 61 -13.24 -33.70 -0.57
N THR A 62 -13.09 -33.82 0.74
CA THR A 62 -12.36 -32.83 1.57
C THR A 62 -10.88 -32.80 1.19
N MET A 63 -10.27 -33.95 1.00
CA MET A 63 -8.86 -34.04 0.59
C MET A 63 -8.63 -33.42 -0.79
N GLN A 64 -9.48 -33.72 -1.76
CA GLN A 64 -9.43 -33.10 -3.10
C GLN A 64 -9.53 -31.57 -3.03
N TYR A 65 -10.46 -31.06 -2.23
CA TYR A 65 -10.61 -29.62 -2.02
C TYR A 65 -9.38 -28.98 -1.37
N GLN A 66 -8.82 -29.60 -0.34
CA GLN A 66 -7.61 -29.08 0.33
C GLN A 66 -6.39 -29.13 -0.60
N THR A 67 -6.25 -30.17 -1.41
CA THR A 67 -5.19 -30.26 -2.42
C THR A 67 -5.27 -29.12 -3.43
N GLN A 68 -6.47 -28.84 -3.95
CA GLN A 68 -6.66 -27.72 -4.88
C GLN A 68 -6.34 -26.38 -4.21
N LYS A 69 -6.77 -26.17 -2.97
CA LYS A 69 -6.49 -24.97 -2.20
C LYS A 69 -5.00 -24.73 -1.97
N ILE A 70 -4.23 -25.79 -1.73
CA ILE A 70 -2.77 -25.72 -1.59
C ILE A 70 -2.13 -25.29 -2.91
N VAL A 71 -2.56 -25.84 -4.04
CA VAL A 71 -2.08 -25.43 -5.37
C VAL A 71 -2.35 -23.94 -5.61
N ASP A 72 -3.56 -23.46 -5.29
CA ASP A 72 -3.94 -22.05 -5.43
C ASP A 72 -3.09 -21.11 -4.55
N ILE A 73 -2.80 -21.54 -3.30
CA ILE A 73 -1.93 -20.78 -2.38
C ILE A 73 -0.50 -20.76 -2.92
N SER A 74 0.04 -21.91 -3.36
CA SER A 74 1.38 -22.01 -3.94
C SER A 74 1.56 -21.06 -5.13
N ASN A 75 0.57 -21.02 -6.02
CA ASN A 75 0.58 -20.11 -7.17
C ASN A 75 0.53 -18.62 -6.76
N LYS A 76 -0.23 -18.30 -5.70
CA LYS A 76 -0.29 -16.93 -5.16
C LYS A 76 1.05 -16.52 -4.54
N ILE A 77 1.69 -17.41 -3.78
CA ILE A 77 3.02 -17.16 -3.21
C ILE A 77 4.03 -16.94 -4.35
N ALA A 78 4.09 -17.83 -5.35
CA ALA A 78 5.00 -17.69 -6.48
C ALA A 78 4.82 -16.36 -7.22
N LYS A 79 3.57 -15.95 -7.47
CA LYS A 79 3.27 -14.65 -8.09
C LYS A 79 3.67 -13.46 -7.21
N ALA A 80 3.45 -13.56 -5.89
CA ALA A 80 3.88 -12.52 -4.95
C ALA A 80 5.41 -12.39 -4.93
N THR A 81 6.13 -13.51 -4.92
CA THR A 81 7.60 -13.57 -5.00
C THR A 81 8.09 -12.88 -6.29
N GLU A 82 7.51 -13.22 -7.43
CA GLU A 82 7.83 -12.58 -8.71
C GLU A 82 7.57 -11.06 -8.67
N THR A 83 6.47 -10.64 -8.07
CA THR A 83 6.11 -9.21 -7.97
C THR A 83 7.06 -8.44 -7.05
N ILE A 84 7.49 -9.03 -5.92
CA ILE A 84 8.33 -8.37 -4.90
C ILE A 84 9.78 -8.33 -5.35
N PHE A 85 10.30 -9.41 -5.91
CA PHE A 85 11.73 -9.57 -6.23
C PHE A 85 12.07 -9.34 -7.71
N GLY A 86 11.07 -9.11 -8.56
CA GLY A 86 11.28 -8.67 -9.95
C GLY A 86 12.07 -9.65 -10.82
N THR A 87 11.88 -10.96 -10.65
CA THR A 87 12.60 -12.00 -11.42
C THR A 87 12.20 -12.10 -12.90
N THR A 88 11.49 -11.14 -13.42
CA THR A 88 11.28 -11.04 -14.87
C THR A 88 12.51 -10.41 -15.51
N SER A 89 13.25 -11.19 -16.25
CA SER A 89 14.30 -10.74 -17.19
C SER A 89 13.81 -9.53 -18.00
N GLY A 90 14.17 -8.32 -17.57
CA GLY A 90 13.83 -7.09 -18.29
C GLY A 90 13.30 -5.91 -17.47
N SER A 91 12.95 -6.06 -16.20
CA SER A 91 12.59 -4.91 -15.38
C SER A 91 13.83 -4.32 -14.71
N THR A 92 14.27 -3.15 -15.19
CA THR A 92 15.43 -2.40 -14.70
C THR A 92 15.17 -1.67 -13.37
N ASN A 93 14.07 -1.92 -12.72
CA ASN A 93 13.70 -1.23 -11.47
C ASN A 93 13.68 -2.23 -10.31
N ASN A 94 14.86 -2.52 -9.80
CA ASN A 94 14.99 -3.06 -8.45
C ASN A 94 14.84 -1.89 -7.46
N PRO A 95 13.78 -1.80 -6.64
CA PRO A 95 13.56 -0.68 -5.72
C PRO A 95 14.74 -0.46 -4.76
N GLN A 96 15.47 -1.52 -4.44
CA GLN A 96 16.66 -1.48 -3.58
C GLN A 96 17.85 -0.81 -4.29
N GLU A 97 18.02 -1.07 -5.58
CA GLU A 97 19.05 -0.44 -6.39
C GLU A 97 18.74 1.05 -6.61
N GLU A 98 17.49 1.40 -6.84
CA GLU A 98 17.02 2.79 -6.92
C GLU A 98 17.24 3.54 -5.61
N LEU A 99 16.95 2.92 -4.46
CA LEU A 99 17.23 3.49 -3.14
C LEU A 99 18.72 3.74 -2.94
N THR A 100 19.57 2.77 -3.27
CA THR A 100 21.03 2.89 -3.16
C THR A 100 21.57 4.02 -4.04
N ASN A 101 21.12 4.09 -5.29
CA ASN A 101 21.50 5.17 -6.21
C ASN A 101 21.03 6.54 -5.70
N THR A 102 19.84 6.62 -5.12
CA THR A 102 19.33 7.85 -4.50
C THR A 102 20.19 8.30 -3.33
N ILE A 103 20.61 7.40 -2.46
CA ILE A 103 21.52 7.68 -1.32
C ILE A 103 22.85 8.25 -1.84
N ILE A 104 23.43 7.65 -2.88
CA ILE A 104 24.67 8.13 -3.49
C ILE A 104 24.48 9.53 -4.06
N GLN A 105 23.43 9.79 -4.81
CA GLN A 105 23.12 11.12 -5.37
C GLN A 105 22.93 12.19 -4.29
N ILE A 106 22.24 11.86 -3.19
CA ILE A 106 22.07 12.79 -2.07
C ILE A 106 23.44 13.10 -1.44
N SER A 107 24.29 12.10 -1.25
CA SER A 107 25.65 12.27 -0.72
C SER A 107 26.49 13.22 -1.58
N GLU A 108 26.51 13.02 -2.89
CA GLU A 108 27.23 13.86 -3.86
C GLU A 108 26.70 15.31 -3.83
N LYS A 109 25.39 15.48 -3.80
CA LYS A 109 24.77 16.82 -3.74
C LYS A 109 25.06 17.53 -2.42
N THR A 110 25.12 16.81 -1.32
CA THR A 110 25.45 17.35 0.01
C THR A 110 26.88 17.85 0.04
N ASP A 111 27.84 17.09 -0.55
CA ASP A 111 29.24 17.52 -0.68
C ASP A 111 29.38 18.77 -1.57
N GLU A 112 28.64 18.84 -2.67
CA GLU A 112 28.60 20.03 -3.54
C GLU A 112 28.11 21.28 -2.78
N VAL A 113 27.05 21.14 -1.97
CA VAL A 113 26.51 22.23 -1.14
C VAL A 113 27.52 22.66 -0.09
N PHE A 114 28.20 21.71 0.56
CA PHE A 114 29.27 22.01 1.53
C PHE A 114 30.39 22.88 0.93
N LYS A 115 30.88 22.48 -0.26
CA LYS A 115 31.92 23.26 -0.98
C LYS A 115 31.45 24.67 -1.36
N LYS A 116 30.16 24.82 -1.76
CA LYS A 116 29.60 26.15 -2.03
C LYS A 116 29.52 27.03 -0.79
N ILE A 117 29.23 26.47 0.39
CA ILE A 117 29.20 27.18 1.64
C ILE A 117 30.64 27.63 2.03
N GLU A 118 31.65 26.76 1.84
CA GLU A 118 33.07 27.14 2.07
C GLU A 118 33.48 28.27 1.15
N GLY A 119 33.29 28.16 -0.15
CA GLY A 119 33.62 29.25 -1.08
C GLY A 119 32.86 30.54 -0.76
N GLY A 120 31.60 30.45 -0.34
CA GLY A 120 30.83 31.61 0.12
C GLY A 120 31.40 32.28 1.37
N GLN A 121 32.03 31.52 2.29
CA GLN A 121 32.72 32.08 3.46
C GLN A 121 34.01 32.84 3.08
N ASP A 122 34.74 32.30 2.11
CA ASP A 122 35.96 32.97 1.59
C ASP A 122 35.60 34.31 0.92
N GLU A 123 34.55 34.35 0.11
CA GLU A 123 34.07 35.58 -0.52
C GLU A 123 33.58 36.61 0.51
N LEU A 124 32.88 36.18 1.55
CA LEU A 124 32.45 37.07 2.64
C LEU A 124 33.65 37.65 3.40
N THR A 125 34.73 36.89 3.58
CA THR A 125 35.98 37.36 4.18
C THR A 125 36.60 38.43 3.31
N ALA A 126 36.72 38.22 2.01
CA ALA A 126 37.26 39.20 1.06
C ALA A 126 36.42 40.50 1.04
N ILE A 127 35.06 40.38 1.06
CA ILE A 127 34.18 41.56 1.14
C ILE A 127 34.35 42.32 2.44
N LYS A 128 34.58 41.63 3.57
CA LYS A 128 34.82 42.26 4.87
C LYS A 128 36.15 43.06 4.86
N ASP A 129 37.20 42.44 4.30
CA ASP A 129 38.51 43.09 4.19
C ASP A 129 38.45 44.32 3.26
N PHE A 130 37.80 44.19 2.12
CA PHE A 130 37.56 45.32 1.20
C PHE A 130 36.74 46.44 1.84
N SER A 131 35.73 46.10 2.64
CA SER A 131 34.91 47.08 3.37
C SER A 131 35.76 47.84 4.40
N THR A 132 36.66 47.16 5.10
CA THR A 132 37.57 47.76 6.06
C THR A 132 38.52 48.75 5.39
N GLN A 133 39.17 48.37 4.27
CA GLN A 133 40.04 49.25 3.48
C GLN A 133 39.29 50.46 2.94
N THR A 134 38.02 50.27 2.50
CA THR A 134 37.22 51.39 1.99
C THR A 134 36.81 52.36 3.11
N ILE A 135 36.56 51.88 4.33
CA ILE A 135 36.33 52.73 5.52
C ILE A 135 37.55 53.55 5.84
N GLU A 136 38.78 52.97 5.82
CA GLU A 136 40.05 53.67 6.04
C GLU A 136 40.24 54.76 4.98
N ALA A 137 40.09 54.45 3.69
CA ALA A 137 40.22 55.39 2.61
C ALA A 137 39.16 56.55 2.68
N ALA A 138 37.94 56.26 3.09
CA ALA A 138 36.92 57.27 3.32
C ALA A 138 37.23 58.17 4.52
N GLY A 139 37.89 57.61 5.56
CA GLY A 139 38.39 58.38 6.71
C GLY A 139 39.55 59.29 6.34
N GLU A 140 40.50 58.83 5.53
CA GLU A 140 41.57 59.66 4.98
C GLU A 140 41.02 60.82 4.12
N MET A 141 40.07 60.52 3.22
CA MET A 141 39.41 61.53 2.41
C MET A 141 38.71 62.59 3.29
N GLN A 142 38.11 62.20 4.41
CA GLN A 142 37.46 63.12 5.35
C GLN A 142 38.50 64.04 5.99
N ALA A 143 39.65 63.54 6.39
CA ALA A 143 40.78 64.32 6.95
C ALA A 143 41.34 65.33 5.90
N ASP A 144 41.54 64.88 4.66
CA ASP A 144 42.01 65.73 3.58
C ASP A 144 41.02 66.89 3.28
N MET A 145 39.74 66.60 3.36
CA MET A 145 38.70 67.65 3.16
C MET A 145 38.62 68.62 4.33
N ASP A 146 38.88 68.19 5.55
CA ASP A 146 38.94 69.07 6.72
C ASP A 146 40.19 69.99 6.62
N GLU A 147 41.37 69.47 6.17
CA GLU A 147 42.55 70.29 5.91
C GLU A 147 42.25 71.30 4.80
N LEU A 148 41.63 70.87 3.70
CA LEU A 148 41.22 71.77 2.60
C LEU A 148 40.24 72.87 3.10
N MET A 149 39.35 72.57 4.01
CA MET A 149 38.46 73.54 4.63
C MET A 149 39.23 74.58 5.44
N GLY A 150 40.29 74.15 6.11
CA GLY A 150 41.25 75.03 6.80
C GLY A 150 41.92 76.04 5.84
N ILE A 151 42.44 75.55 4.71
CA ILE A 151 43.06 76.34 3.66
C ILE A 151 42.02 77.34 3.05
N ILE A 152 40.83 76.88 2.74
CA ILE A 152 39.71 77.69 2.18
C ILE A 152 39.34 78.82 3.15
N ASN A 153 39.30 78.59 4.47
CA ASN A 153 38.98 79.61 5.44
C ASN A 153 40.14 80.63 5.52
N HIS A 154 41.40 80.22 5.37
CA HIS A 154 42.56 81.12 5.32
C HIS A 154 42.56 82.02 4.09
N ILE A 155 42.22 81.41 2.87
CA ILE A 155 42.05 82.20 1.62
C ILE A 155 40.92 83.23 1.78
N SER A 156 39.78 82.83 2.38
CA SER A 156 38.65 83.75 2.65
C SER A 156 39.11 84.95 3.53
N SER A 157 39.93 84.72 4.54
CA SER A 157 40.50 85.78 5.38
C SER A 157 41.43 86.73 4.61
N ILE A 158 42.31 86.20 3.73
CA ILE A 158 43.15 86.98 2.84
C ILE A 158 42.34 87.84 1.90
N LEU A 159 41.32 87.31 1.25
CA LEU A 159 40.45 88.07 0.37
C LEU A 159 39.69 89.15 1.06
N SER A 160 39.25 88.99 2.29
CA SER A 160 38.67 90.04 3.14
C SER A 160 39.65 91.13 3.44
N GLY A 161 40.94 90.81 3.66
CA GLY A 161 42.02 91.75 3.84
C GLY A 161 42.33 92.56 2.60
N ILE A 162 42.35 91.87 1.39
CA ILE A 162 42.59 92.57 0.11
C ILE A 162 41.41 93.52 -0.23
N ASP A 163 40.18 93.07 0.05
CA ASP A 163 38.98 93.91 -0.17
C ASP A 163 39.07 95.16 0.75
N THR A 164 39.46 95.00 1.98
CA THR A 164 39.67 96.14 2.91
C THR A 164 40.75 97.09 2.41
N ILE A 165 41.92 96.60 1.95
CA ILE A 165 43.00 97.37 1.37
C ILE A 165 42.53 98.12 0.11
N SER A 166 41.81 97.46 -0.75
CA SER A 166 41.27 98.05 -2.01
C SER A 166 40.26 99.17 -1.71
N LEU A 167 39.39 98.99 -0.71
CA LEU A 167 38.48 100.00 -0.22
C LEU A 167 39.24 101.24 0.28
N GLN A 168 40.28 100.99 1.10
CA GLN A 168 41.15 102.05 1.61
C GLN A 168 41.88 102.77 0.45
N THR A 169 42.44 102.02 -0.50
CA THR A 169 43.13 102.55 -1.67
C THR A 169 42.18 103.38 -2.54
N ASN A 170 40.94 102.93 -2.76
CA ASN A 170 39.88 103.69 -3.50
C ASN A 170 39.56 104.99 -2.78
N LEU A 171 39.39 104.97 -1.46
CA LEU A 171 39.17 106.18 -0.68
C LEU A 171 40.37 107.13 -0.72
N LEU A 172 41.61 106.66 -0.67
CA LEU A 172 42.87 107.47 -0.79
C LEU A 172 42.97 108.09 -2.17
N ALA A 173 42.71 107.30 -3.22
CA ALA A 173 42.72 107.75 -4.57
C ALA A 173 41.60 108.82 -4.84
N LEU A 174 40.41 108.65 -4.26
CA LEU A 174 39.35 109.62 -4.27
C LEU A 174 39.74 110.92 -3.64
N ASN A 175 40.35 110.83 -2.43
CA ASN A 175 40.87 111.99 -1.70
C ASN A 175 41.94 112.73 -2.54
N ALA A 176 42.89 111.96 -3.16
CA ALA A 176 43.93 112.54 -4.03
C ALA A 176 43.35 113.19 -5.28
N SER A 177 42.33 112.51 -5.91
CA SER A 177 41.62 113.16 -7.06
C SER A 177 40.93 114.47 -6.71
N VAL A 178 40.32 114.53 -5.54
CA VAL A 178 39.67 115.77 -5.03
C VAL A 178 40.76 116.87 -4.77
N GLU A 179 41.88 116.58 -4.17
CA GLU A 179 42.95 117.55 -3.89
C GLU A 179 43.70 117.93 -5.16
N ALA A 180 43.86 117.03 -6.14
CA ALA A 180 44.37 117.31 -7.47
C ALA A 180 43.45 118.32 -8.25
N ALA A 181 42.11 118.11 -8.16
CA ALA A 181 41.11 119.02 -8.74
C ALA A 181 41.18 120.38 -8.04
N ARG A 182 41.49 120.43 -6.75
CA ARG A 182 41.59 121.68 -5.99
C ARG A 182 42.83 122.47 -6.32
N ALA A 183 43.95 121.80 -6.82
CA ALA A 183 45.19 122.46 -7.29
C ALA A 183 45.04 123.02 -8.75
N GLY A 184 44.00 122.84 -9.40
CA GLY A 184 43.70 123.40 -10.76
C GLY A 184 44.68 122.89 -11.81
N GLU A 185 45.19 123.78 -12.67
CA GLU A 185 46.09 123.45 -13.77
C GLU A 185 47.36 122.65 -13.31
N ALA A 186 47.91 122.95 -12.13
CA ALA A 186 49.12 122.30 -11.59
C ALA A 186 48.85 120.85 -11.14
N GLY A 187 47.60 120.45 -10.87
CA GLY A 187 47.21 119.17 -10.38
C GLY A 187 46.76 118.17 -11.46
N LYS A 188 46.69 118.55 -12.74
CA LYS A 188 46.13 117.72 -13.84
C LYS A 188 46.80 116.34 -13.97
N GLY A 189 48.15 116.34 -13.89
CA GLY A 189 48.88 115.07 -13.98
C GLY A 189 48.59 114.11 -12.78
N PHE A 190 48.45 114.74 -11.59
CA PHE A 190 48.10 113.99 -10.35
C PHE A 190 46.63 113.47 -10.41
N ALA A 191 45.73 114.21 -10.98
CA ALA A 191 44.33 113.80 -11.14
C ALA A 191 44.20 112.57 -12.01
N VAL A 192 45.00 112.41 -13.10
CA VAL A 192 45.02 111.22 -13.98
C VAL A 192 45.56 110.03 -13.20
N VAL A 193 46.67 110.19 -12.49
CA VAL A 193 47.24 109.07 -11.70
C VAL A 193 46.30 108.63 -10.58
N ALA A 194 45.64 109.54 -9.89
CA ALA A 194 44.66 109.25 -8.86
C ALA A 194 43.45 108.54 -9.43
N GLY A 195 42.99 108.96 -10.66
CA GLY A 195 41.89 108.28 -11.43
C GLY A 195 42.29 106.81 -11.72
N GLU A 196 43.50 106.60 -12.23
CA GLU A 196 44.02 105.24 -12.57
C GLU A 196 44.10 104.34 -11.35
N ILE A 197 44.63 104.90 -10.22
CA ILE A 197 44.72 104.17 -8.92
C ILE A 197 43.29 103.81 -8.43
N ARG A 198 42.32 104.68 -8.60
CA ARG A 198 40.93 104.50 -8.23
C ARG A 198 40.33 103.33 -9.06
N GLU A 199 40.50 103.35 -10.39
CA GLU A 199 40.05 102.28 -11.28
C GLU A 199 40.65 100.92 -10.96
N LEU A 200 41.94 100.89 -10.73
CA LEU A 200 42.65 99.71 -10.25
C LEU A 200 42.09 99.20 -8.90
N ALA A 201 41.75 100.08 -8.00
CA ALA A 201 41.15 99.69 -6.70
C ALA A 201 39.75 99.15 -6.86
N GLU A 202 38.90 99.71 -7.75
CA GLU A 202 37.58 99.20 -8.06
C GLU A 202 37.67 97.88 -8.79
N GLU A 203 38.62 97.70 -9.71
CA GLU A 203 38.82 96.43 -10.41
C GLU A 203 39.33 95.31 -9.41
N THR A 204 40.21 95.68 -8.53
CA THR A 204 40.66 94.77 -7.47
C THR A 204 39.57 94.34 -6.54
N GLN A 205 38.62 95.23 -6.15
CA GLN A 205 37.43 94.91 -5.39
C GLN A 205 36.50 93.95 -6.15
N LYS A 206 36.30 94.14 -7.46
CA LYS A 206 35.52 93.27 -8.29
C LYS A 206 36.14 91.84 -8.33
N LEU A 207 37.44 91.75 -8.58
CA LEU A 207 38.19 90.52 -8.61
C LEU A 207 38.12 89.76 -7.27
N THR A 208 38.29 90.48 -6.14
CA THR A 208 38.14 89.83 -4.79
C THR A 208 36.76 89.33 -4.51
N LYS A 209 35.74 90.00 -4.96
CA LYS A 209 34.36 89.57 -4.85
C LYS A 209 34.10 88.31 -5.69
N ASP A 210 34.60 88.26 -6.95
CA ASP A 210 34.49 87.10 -7.83
C ASP A 210 35.25 85.91 -7.22
N MET A 211 36.48 86.12 -6.67
CA MET A 211 37.25 85.13 -5.92
C MET A 211 36.50 84.66 -4.68
N GLY A 212 35.84 85.51 -3.93
CA GLY A 212 34.98 85.18 -2.79
C GLY A 212 33.88 84.16 -3.17
N THR A 213 33.27 84.32 -4.38
CA THR A 213 32.30 83.36 -4.90
C THR A 213 32.93 81.98 -5.18
N PHE A 214 34.16 81.90 -5.74
CA PHE A 214 34.86 80.68 -5.96
C PHE A 214 35.22 79.98 -4.64
N VAL A 215 35.65 80.74 -3.63
CA VAL A 215 35.95 80.20 -2.29
C VAL A 215 34.70 79.62 -1.63
N GLU A 216 33.55 80.28 -1.73
CA GLU A 216 32.30 79.76 -1.18
C GLU A 216 31.87 78.48 -1.91
N ASN A 217 32.03 78.39 -3.24
CA ASN A 217 31.78 77.22 -4.02
C ASN A 217 32.67 76.04 -3.61
N MET A 218 33.99 76.29 -3.38
CA MET A 218 34.95 75.30 -2.87
C MET A 218 34.53 74.79 -1.49
N LYS A 219 34.13 75.68 -0.58
CA LYS A 219 33.67 75.36 0.76
C LYS A 219 32.44 74.45 0.70
N HIS A 220 31.47 74.77 -0.17
CA HIS A 220 30.28 73.92 -0.38
C HIS A 220 30.66 72.57 -0.94
N ALA A 221 31.54 72.47 -1.93
CA ALA A 221 32.03 71.22 -2.50
C ALA A 221 32.73 70.34 -1.48
N SER A 222 33.65 70.91 -0.66
CA SER A 222 34.35 70.19 0.41
C SER A 222 33.38 69.64 1.46
N LYS A 223 32.40 70.47 1.91
CA LYS A 223 31.41 70.06 2.87
C LYS A 223 30.55 68.88 2.32
N LYS A 224 30.18 68.95 1.03
CA LYS A 224 29.46 67.85 0.37
C LYS A 224 30.27 66.57 0.28
N SER A 225 31.61 66.68 0.04
CA SER A 225 32.51 65.53 0.02
C SER A 225 32.63 64.89 1.40
N ILE A 226 32.73 65.64 2.49
CA ILE A 226 32.73 65.15 3.86
C ILE A 226 31.45 64.39 4.16
N GLN A 227 30.28 64.94 3.79
CA GLN A 227 28.98 64.28 3.97
C GLN A 227 28.90 62.95 3.19
N SER A 228 29.43 62.90 1.96
CA SER A 228 29.49 61.72 1.15
C SER A 228 30.38 60.65 1.78
N SER A 229 31.55 61.04 2.31
CA SER A 229 32.42 60.11 3.04
C SER A 229 31.76 59.53 4.28
N ASP A 230 31.09 60.37 5.08
CA ASP A 230 30.38 59.92 6.28
C ASP A 230 29.29 58.92 5.92
N SER A 231 28.46 59.21 4.87
CA SER A 231 27.46 58.29 4.39
C SER A 231 28.03 56.97 3.87
N THR A 232 29.21 56.99 3.25
CA THR A 232 29.92 55.78 2.80
C THR A 232 30.36 54.93 4.00
N ILE A 233 30.97 55.54 5.02
CA ILE A 233 31.40 54.87 6.26
C ILE A 233 30.20 54.24 6.96
N GLN A 234 29.08 54.94 7.10
CA GLN A 234 27.86 54.39 7.71
C GLN A 234 27.29 53.20 6.90
N SER A 235 27.30 53.28 5.59
CA SER A 235 26.84 52.21 4.71
C SER A 235 27.72 50.94 4.82
N LEU A 236 29.04 51.13 4.87
CA LEU A 236 30.01 50.04 5.06
C LEU A 236 29.93 49.39 6.43
N ASN A 237 29.71 50.17 7.48
CA ASN A 237 29.46 49.62 8.83
C ASN A 237 28.18 48.79 8.89
N SER A 238 27.11 49.27 8.23
CA SER A 238 25.89 48.48 8.09
C SER A 238 26.13 47.17 7.31
N MET A 239 26.94 47.22 6.25
CA MET A 239 27.32 46.05 5.45
C MET A 239 28.15 45.06 6.30
N ALA A 240 29.09 45.51 7.13
CA ALA A 240 29.85 44.67 8.03
C ALA A 240 28.94 43.87 9.00
N GLY A 241 27.90 44.53 9.52
CA GLY A 241 26.88 43.83 10.33
C GLY A 241 26.12 42.75 9.55
N LYS A 242 25.75 43.03 8.30
CA LYS A 242 25.11 42.03 7.44
C LYS A 242 26.03 40.87 7.10
N ILE A 243 27.29 41.10 6.83
CA ILE A 243 28.31 40.07 6.59
C ILE A 243 28.41 39.14 7.81
N THR A 244 28.44 39.67 9.03
CA THR A 244 28.44 38.84 10.24
C THR A 244 27.22 37.93 10.33
N ASN A 245 26.03 38.44 10.04
CA ASN A 245 24.82 37.62 10.04
C ASN A 245 24.84 36.49 8.98
N VAL A 246 25.38 36.79 7.79
CA VAL A 246 25.52 35.73 6.74
C VAL A 246 26.58 34.69 7.14
N TRP A 247 27.63 35.13 7.82
CA TRP A 247 28.65 34.24 8.41
C TRP A 247 28.03 33.25 9.40
N GLU A 248 27.20 33.72 10.33
CA GLU A 248 26.48 32.86 11.28
C GLU A 248 25.51 31.89 10.58
N LEU A 249 24.82 32.35 9.54
CA LEU A 249 23.97 31.51 8.73
C LEU A 249 24.78 30.40 8.04
N ASN A 250 25.92 30.71 7.47
CA ASN A 250 26.79 29.71 6.83
C ASN A 250 27.32 28.68 7.86
N ASP A 251 27.66 29.12 9.06
CA ASP A 251 28.12 28.22 10.14
C ASP A 251 26.99 27.24 10.56
N ARG A 252 25.75 27.73 10.67
CA ARG A 252 24.58 26.88 10.91
C ARG A 252 24.37 25.89 9.75
N SER A 253 24.46 26.37 8.51
CA SER A 253 24.31 25.51 7.33
C SER A 253 25.37 24.41 7.29
N LYS A 254 26.61 24.67 7.71
CA LYS A 254 27.65 23.64 7.87
C LYS A 254 27.26 22.56 8.89
N LYS A 255 26.65 22.95 10.01
CA LYS A 255 26.17 22.02 11.04
C LYS A 255 25.01 21.18 10.52
N ASP A 256 24.07 21.81 9.78
CA ASP A 256 22.95 21.10 9.15
C ASP A 256 23.43 20.08 8.11
N ILE A 257 24.44 20.42 7.32
CA ILE A 257 25.09 19.50 6.38
C ILE A 257 25.74 18.32 7.11
N ALA A 258 26.38 18.53 8.24
CA ALA A 258 26.96 17.45 9.04
C ALA A 258 25.86 16.48 9.52
N GLN A 259 24.70 16.98 9.98
CA GLN A 259 23.55 16.15 10.37
C GLN A 259 22.95 15.40 9.18
N ILE A 260 22.91 16.02 7.99
CA ILE A 260 22.47 15.33 6.76
C ILE A 260 23.42 14.18 6.43
N ASN A 261 24.74 14.36 6.54
CA ASN A 261 25.72 13.29 6.30
C ASN A 261 25.56 12.13 7.28
N ASP A 262 25.29 12.39 8.56
CA ASP A 262 24.96 11.36 9.55
C ASP A 262 23.68 10.59 9.16
N SER A 263 22.66 11.33 8.68
CA SER A 263 21.42 10.75 8.20
C SER A 263 21.62 9.87 6.94
N ILE A 264 22.46 10.32 6.01
CA ILE A 264 22.84 9.56 4.80
C ILE A 264 23.54 8.25 5.21
N SER A 265 24.46 8.30 6.17
CA SER A 265 25.16 7.12 6.69
C SER A 265 24.17 6.13 7.33
N SER A 266 23.21 6.63 8.10
CA SER A 266 22.14 5.82 8.68
C SER A 266 21.23 5.21 7.60
N MET A 267 20.88 5.98 6.57
CA MET A 267 20.09 5.49 5.43
C MET A 267 20.84 4.38 4.67
N ALA A 268 22.15 4.49 4.48
CA ALA A 268 22.96 3.46 3.86
C ALA A 268 22.95 2.15 4.68
N SER A 269 23.06 2.24 6.00
CA SER A 269 22.95 1.09 6.90
C SER A 269 21.58 0.43 6.83
N VAL A 270 20.49 1.21 6.92
CA VAL A 270 19.12 0.72 6.80
C VAL A 270 18.86 0.09 5.41
N SER A 271 19.42 0.69 4.35
CA SER A 271 19.34 0.11 3.00
C SER A 271 20.00 -1.27 2.92
N GLN A 272 21.14 -1.45 3.58
CA GLN A 272 21.81 -2.76 3.67
C GLN A 272 21.01 -3.77 4.47
N GLU A 273 20.38 -3.36 5.59
CA GLU A 273 19.50 -4.22 6.38
C GLU A 273 18.27 -4.65 5.57
N ILE A 274 17.64 -3.72 4.84
CA ILE A 274 16.51 -4.03 3.94
C ILE A 274 16.95 -5.04 2.87
N SER A 275 18.13 -4.87 2.26
CA SER A 275 18.66 -5.79 1.25
C SER A 275 18.83 -7.20 1.81
N SER A 276 19.37 -7.32 3.01
CA SER A 276 19.54 -8.60 3.71
C SER A 276 18.20 -9.25 4.06
N ALA A 277 17.25 -8.46 4.57
CA ALA A 277 15.91 -8.95 4.90
C ALA A 277 15.13 -9.38 3.65
N MET A 278 15.29 -8.69 2.52
CA MET A 278 14.70 -9.07 1.24
C MET A 278 15.25 -10.40 0.73
N ALA A 279 16.57 -10.62 0.81
CA ALA A 279 17.19 -11.89 0.42
C ALA A 279 16.71 -13.05 1.31
N GLU A 280 16.58 -12.83 2.61
CA GLU A 280 16.02 -13.82 3.53
C GLU A 280 14.54 -14.10 3.23
N MET A 281 13.73 -13.07 2.95
CA MET A 281 12.33 -13.21 2.57
C MET A 281 12.16 -14.01 1.27
N GLU A 282 13.00 -13.78 0.27
CA GLU A 282 13.01 -14.56 -0.98
C GLU A 282 13.24 -16.05 -0.70
N ASN A 283 14.24 -16.37 0.12
CA ASN A 283 14.52 -17.76 0.52
C ASN A 283 13.33 -18.38 1.26
N GLN A 284 12.73 -17.67 2.22
CA GLN A 284 11.56 -18.16 2.97
C GLN A 284 10.33 -18.39 2.07
N LEU A 285 10.11 -17.54 1.06
CA LEU A 285 9.01 -17.73 0.11
C LEU A 285 9.25 -18.90 -0.83
N ASN A 286 10.50 -19.14 -1.25
CA ASN A 286 10.88 -20.30 -2.04
C ASN A 286 10.70 -21.59 -1.21
N ASP A 287 11.15 -21.61 0.03
CA ASP A 287 10.95 -22.75 0.96
C ASP A 287 9.47 -23.00 1.21
N SER A 288 8.66 -21.94 1.40
CA SER A 288 7.21 -22.04 1.57
C SER A 288 6.54 -22.63 0.33
N THR A 289 6.98 -22.25 -0.86
CA THR A 289 6.47 -22.81 -2.13
C THR A 289 6.78 -24.28 -2.25
N GLU A 290 8.00 -24.69 -1.94
CA GLU A 290 8.41 -26.12 -1.96
C GLU A 290 7.68 -26.92 -0.89
N PHE A 291 7.52 -26.36 0.32
CA PHE A 291 6.73 -26.97 1.38
C PHE A 291 5.27 -27.20 0.94
N MET A 292 4.64 -26.19 0.33
CA MET A 292 3.27 -26.33 -0.18
C MET A 292 3.16 -27.40 -1.27
N ARG A 293 4.13 -27.50 -2.18
CA ARG A 293 4.19 -28.56 -3.18
C ARG A 293 4.31 -29.95 -2.56
N THR A 294 5.11 -30.07 -1.52
CA THR A 294 5.28 -31.32 -0.77
C THR A 294 3.98 -31.72 -0.08
N VAL A 295 3.34 -30.79 0.65
CA VAL A 295 2.03 -31.05 1.29
C VAL A 295 0.96 -31.43 0.26
N GLY A 296 0.94 -30.77 -0.90
CA GLY A 296 0.02 -31.11 -1.99
C GLY A 296 0.23 -32.53 -2.52
N ARG A 297 1.49 -32.98 -2.67
CA ARG A 297 1.85 -34.33 -3.07
C ARG A 297 1.46 -35.36 -2.01
N ASP A 298 1.75 -35.07 -0.74
CA ASP A 298 1.46 -35.95 0.38
C ASP A 298 -0.05 -36.15 0.56
N LEU A 299 -0.85 -35.08 0.42
CA LEU A 299 -2.32 -35.15 0.42
C LEU A 299 -2.85 -36.01 -0.73
N LYS A 300 -2.28 -35.84 -1.94
CA LYS A 300 -2.65 -36.66 -3.09
C LYS A 300 -2.34 -38.13 -2.84
N GLN A 301 -1.18 -38.43 -2.30
CA GLN A 301 -0.79 -39.77 -1.95
C GLN A 301 -1.67 -40.37 -0.83
N ALA A 302 -2.05 -39.58 0.17
CA ALA A 302 -2.96 -40.00 1.22
C ALA A 302 -4.41 -40.22 0.72
N ALA A 303 -4.81 -39.57 -0.39
CA ALA A 303 -6.13 -39.77 -1.00
C ALA A 303 -6.23 -41.14 -1.71
N GLU A 304 -5.17 -41.72 -2.24
CA GLU A 304 -5.22 -43.00 -2.99
C GLU A 304 -5.79 -44.16 -2.17
N PRO A 305 -5.34 -44.43 -0.90
CA PRO A 305 -5.96 -45.43 -0.04
C PRO A 305 -7.44 -45.10 0.25
N VAL A 306 -7.83 -43.83 0.42
CA VAL A 306 -9.19 -43.41 0.71
C VAL A 306 -10.12 -43.79 -0.46
N VAL A 307 -9.72 -43.52 -1.70
CA VAL A 307 -10.46 -43.93 -2.92
C VAL A 307 -10.57 -45.45 -3.01
N THR A 308 -9.51 -46.22 -2.63
CA THR A 308 -9.50 -47.66 -2.64
C THR A 308 -10.47 -48.24 -1.59
N ILE A 309 -10.50 -47.67 -0.38
CA ILE A 309 -11.44 -48.02 0.67
C ILE A 309 -12.86 -47.73 0.25
N GLU A 310 -13.11 -46.56 -0.32
CA GLU A 310 -14.44 -46.16 -0.86
C GLU A 310 -14.96 -47.22 -1.84
N LYS A 311 -14.15 -47.59 -2.83
CA LYS A 311 -14.51 -48.59 -3.82
C LYS A 311 -14.78 -49.95 -3.18
N THR A 312 -13.95 -50.38 -2.21
CA THR A 312 -14.13 -51.64 -1.52
C THR A 312 -15.45 -51.68 -0.74
N LEU A 313 -15.75 -50.58 -0.04
CA LEU A 313 -17.03 -50.48 0.69
C LEU A 313 -18.24 -50.42 -0.25
N ASP A 314 -18.16 -49.71 -1.38
CA ASP A 314 -19.20 -49.66 -2.38
C ASP A 314 -19.47 -51.04 -3.01
N ASP A 315 -18.40 -51.80 -3.33
CA ASP A 315 -18.54 -53.16 -3.81
C ASP A 315 -19.16 -54.08 -2.75
N SER A 316 -18.80 -53.90 -1.46
CA SER A 316 -19.40 -54.62 -0.32
C SER A 316 -20.90 -54.31 -0.22
N LEU A 317 -21.30 -53.03 -0.32
CA LEU A 317 -22.70 -52.59 -0.30
C LEU A 317 -23.50 -53.20 -1.45
N LYS A 318 -22.98 -53.24 -2.69
CA LYS A 318 -23.60 -53.90 -3.82
C LYS A 318 -23.82 -55.36 -3.60
N LYS A 319 -22.87 -56.08 -3.02
CA LYS A 319 -23.01 -57.50 -2.65
C LYS A 319 -24.08 -57.68 -1.57
N MET A 320 -24.08 -56.85 -0.53
CA MET A 320 -25.10 -56.89 0.51
C MET A 320 -26.50 -56.60 -0.04
N GLY A 321 -26.62 -55.60 -0.96
CA GLY A 321 -27.89 -55.31 -1.66
C GLY A 321 -28.38 -56.51 -2.49
N ASN A 322 -27.49 -57.27 -3.12
CA ASN A 322 -27.84 -58.50 -3.81
C ASN A 322 -28.30 -59.58 -2.83
N MET A 323 -27.68 -59.71 -1.65
CA MET A 323 -28.12 -60.61 -0.59
C MET A 323 -29.51 -60.21 -0.08
N ALA A 324 -29.80 -58.92 0.02
CA ALA A 324 -31.10 -58.43 0.49
C ALA A 324 -32.31 -58.83 -0.43
N LYS A 325 -32.04 -59.39 -1.62
CA LYS A 325 -33.09 -59.97 -2.48
C LYS A 325 -33.57 -61.34 -1.96
N ASP A 326 -32.77 -62.00 -1.10
CA ASP A 326 -33.17 -63.22 -0.44
C ASP A 326 -34.03 -62.91 0.80
N ALA A 327 -35.04 -63.74 1.07
CA ALA A 327 -35.93 -63.59 2.21
C ALA A 327 -35.20 -63.51 3.58
N PHE A 328 -34.05 -64.20 3.71
CA PHE A 328 -33.23 -64.17 4.94
C PHE A 328 -32.50 -62.87 5.19
N TYR A 329 -32.22 -62.12 4.16
CA TYR A 329 -31.44 -60.85 4.24
C TYR A 329 -32.28 -59.63 3.85
N ARG A 330 -33.59 -59.82 3.60
CA ARG A 330 -34.51 -58.78 3.16
C ARG A 330 -34.56 -57.65 4.20
N ILE A 331 -34.40 -56.42 3.72
CA ILE A 331 -34.56 -55.19 4.53
C ILE A 331 -36.05 -55.04 4.84
N GLU A 332 -36.42 -54.88 6.11
CA GLU A 332 -37.79 -54.62 6.51
C GLU A 332 -38.24 -53.21 6.11
N ASN A 333 -39.54 -53.03 5.90
CA ASN A 333 -40.10 -51.71 5.55
C ASN A 333 -39.71 -50.60 6.58
N ARG A 334 -39.60 -50.98 7.85
CA ARG A 334 -39.18 -50.03 8.92
C ARG A 334 -37.77 -49.50 8.68
N GLU A 335 -36.81 -50.35 8.37
CA GLU A 335 -35.43 -50.00 8.08
C GLU A 335 -35.33 -49.20 6.79
N PHE A 336 -36.02 -49.64 5.75
CA PHE A 336 -36.13 -48.91 4.47
C PHE A 336 -36.66 -47.47 4.68
N ILE A 337 -37.73 -47.30 5.48
CA ILE A 337 -38.28 -45.97 5.82
C ILE A 337 -37.25 -45.13 6.54
N GLN A 338 -36.45 -45.71 7.45
CA GLN A 338 -35.40 -45.01 8.14
C GLN A 338 -34.32 -44.47 7.18
N TYR A 339 -33.87 -45.32 6.23
CA TYR A 339 -32.90 -44.88 5.21
C TYR A 339 -33.46 -43.76 4.35
N MET A 340 -34.70 -43.85 3.89
CA MET A 340 -35.36 -42.80 3.10
C MET A 340 -35.51 -41.48 3.88
N THR A 341 -35.83 -41.58 5.17
CA THR A 341 -35.92 -40.39 6.04
C THR A 341 -34.58 -39.73 6.23
N THR A 342 -33.50 -40.51 6.44
CA THR A 342 -32.13 -40.02 6.51
C THR A 342 -31.69 -39.39 5.18
N ALA A 343 -32.07 -39.99 4.05
CA ALA A 343 -31.80 -39.45 2.73
C ALA A 343 -32.42 -38.04 2.54
N ILE A 344 -33.69 -37.86 2.93
CA ILE A 344 -34.37 -36.55 2.90
C ILE A 344 -33.59 -35.51 3.70
N SER A 345 -33.19 -35.83 4.94
CA SER A 345 -32.42 -34.94 5.80
C SER A 345 -31.05 -34.61 5.17
N SER A 346 -30.38 -35.58 4.58
CA SER A 346 -29.10 -35.39 3.89
C SER A 346 -29.20 -34.46 2.68
N HIS A 347 -30.30 -34.57 1.89
CA HIS A 347 -30.58 -33.66 0.78
C HIS A 347 -30.83 -32.22 1.25
N GLN A 348 -31.56 -32.03 2.36
CA GLN A 348 -31.77 -30.73 2.96
C GLN A 348 -30.43 -30.10 3.39
N THR A 349 -29.57 -30.87 4.06
CA THR A 349 -28.24 -30.42 4.45
C THR A 349 -27.37 -30.07 3.23
N TRP A 350 -27.44 -30.86 2.16
CA TRP A 350 -26.73 -30.57 0.91
C TRP A 350 -27.18 -29.23 0.31
N LEU A 351 -28.50 -28.98 0.25
CA LEU A 351 -29.06 -27.72 -0.23
C LEU A 351 -28.68 -26.51 0.65
N GLU A 352 -28.63 -26.70 1.96
CA GLU A 352 -28.13 -25.68 2.89
C GLU A 352 -26.65 -25.34 2.63
N ASN A 353 -25.81 -26.35 2.37
CA ASN A 353 -24.41 -26.13 2.02
C ASN A 353 -24.28 -25.43 0.67
N LEU A 354 -25.12 -25.75 -0.31
CA LEU A 354 -25.19 -25.03 -1.58
C LEU A 354 -25.58 -23.55 -1.37
N ARG A 355 -26.52 -23.27 -0.45
CA ARG A 355 -26.87 -21.90 -0.06
C ARG A 355 -25.70 -21.16 0.56
N LYS A 356 -24.95 -21.80 1.46
CA LYS A 356 -23.75 -21.21 2.05
C LYS A 356 -22.71 -20.80 1.00
N ILE A 357 -22.53 -21.62 -0.06
CA ILE A 357 -21.66 -21.30 -1.20
C ILE A 357 -22.13 -20.00 -1.89
N VAL A 358 -23.44 -19.90 -2.15
CA VAL A 358 -24.01 -18.71 -2.82
C VAL A 358 -23.93 -17.47 -1.94
N ASP A 359 -24.27 -17.58 -0.65
CA ASP A 359 -24.32 -16.43 0.27
C ASP A 359 -22.92 -15.93 0.63
N SER A 360 -21.94 -16.85 0.82
CA SER A 360 -20.55 -16.49 1.11
C SER A 360 -19.72 -16.15 -0.14
N GLN A 361 -20.27 -16.41 -1.34
CA GLN A 361 -19.55 -16.29 -2.63
C GLN A 361 -18.21 -17.07 -2.62
N ASN A 362 -18.14 -18.13 -1.86
CA ASN A 362 -16.94 -18.95 -1.66
C ASN A 362 -17.30 -20.43 -1.80
N VAL A 363 -16.47 -21.16 -2.54
CA VAL A 363 -16.70 -22.60 -2.74
C VAL A 363 -16.24 -23.36 -1.49
N ILE A 364 -17.12 -24.21 -0.95
CA ILE A 364 -16.81 -25.20 0.07
C ILE A 364 -17.00 -26.61 -0.50
N PRO A 365 -16.44 -27.67 0.12
CA PRO A 365 -16.65 -29.03 -0.32
C PRO A 365 -18.15 -29.37 -0.39
N LEU A 366 -18.61 -29.81 -1.55
CA LEU A 366 -19.98 -30.24 -1.79
C LEU A 366 -19.96 -31.47 -2.69
N GLN A 367 -20.61 -32.56 -2.27
CA GLN A 367 -20.67 -33.78 -3.07
C GLN A 367 -21.52 -33.55 -4.32
N LEU A 368 -20.89 -33.59 -5.49
CA LEU A 368 -21.54 -33.39 -6.79
C LEU A 368 -21.88 -34.71 -7.51
N ASP A 369 -21.19 -35.77 -7.15
CA ASP A 369 -21.47 -37.10 -7.68
C ASP A 369 -22.67 -37.72 -6.93
N SER A 370 -23.78 -37.82 -7.60
CA SER A 370 -25.01 -38.40 -7.04
C SER A 370 -24.87 -39.88 -6.61
N SER A 371 -23.91 -40.62 -7.16
CA SER A 371 -23.63 -42.00 -6.77
C SER A 371 -22.85 -42.12 -5.46
N LYS A 372 -22.12 -41.04 -5.08
CA LYS A 372 -21.25 -40.98 -3.92
C LYS A 372 -21.86 -40.27 -2.71
N CYS A 373 -23.10 -39.78 -2.80
CA CYS A 373 -23.78 -39.26 -1.62
C CYS A 373 -24.47 -40.39 -0.85
N GLY A 374 -24.86 -40.15 0.39
CA GLY A 374 -25.46 -41.18 1.24
C GLY A 374 -26.68 -41.86 0.66
N PHE A 375 -27.57 -41.11 0.01
CA PHE A 375 -28.69 -41.69 -0.70
C PHE A 375 -28.22 -42.47 -1.94
N GLY A 376 -27.23 -41.99 -2.70
CA GLY A 376 -26.71 -42.66 -3.88
C GLY A 376 -26.15 -44.06 -3.57
N HIS A 377 -25.32 -44.18 -2.56
CA HIS A 377 -24.81 -45.49 -2.14
C HIS A 377 -25.92 -46.47 -1.76
N PHE A 378 -26.94 -46.02 -1.03
CA PHE A 378 -28.12 -46.83 -0.71
C PHE A 378 -28.95 -47.17 -1.96
N TYR A 379 -29.25 -46.18 -2.80
CA TYR A 379 -30.06 -46.32 -4.00
C TYR A 379 -29.51 -47.37 -4.99
N TYR A 380 -28.21 -47.32 -5.25
CA TYR A 380 -27.55 -48.25 -6.19
C TYR A 380 -27.25 -49.63 -5.57
N ALA A 381 -27.24 -49.75 -4.26
CA ALA A 381 -27.05 -51.02 -3.57
C ALA A 381 -28.36 -51.79 -3.39
N VAL A 382 -29.47 -51.11 -3.06
CA VAL A 382 -30.74 -51.74 -2.65
C VAL A 382 -31.83 -51.48 -3.65
N THR A 383 -32.58 -52.52 -4.03
CA THR A 383 -33.80 -52.40 -4.82
C THR A 383 -34.98 -52.77 -3.94
N PRO A 384 -35.92 -51.84 -3.65
CA PRO A 384 -37.07 -52.15 -2.80
C PRO A 384 -38.05 -53.11 -3.48
N ASP A 385 -38.51 -54.13 -2.74
CA ASP A 385 -39.59 -55.02 -3.18
C ASP A 385 -40.89 -54.68 -2.45
N ILE A 386 -41.34 -53.43 -2.65
CA ILE A 386 -42.53 -52.85 -2.03
C ILE A 386 -43.56 -52.59 -3.13
N PRO A 387 -44.81 -53.07 -3.00
CA PRO A 387 -45.84 -52.85 -4.00
C PRO A 387 -46.06 -51.38 -4.31
N GLY A 388 -46.03 -51.01 -5.59
CA GLY A 388 -46.25 -49.63 -6.07
C GLY A 388 -45.05 -48.69 -5.97
N VAL A 389 -43.93 -49.12 -5.38
CA VAL A 389 -42.74 -48.29 -5.23
C VAL A 389 -41.80 -48.31 -6.46
N ARG A 390 -41.80 -49.42 -7.21
CA ARG A 390 -40.80 -49.68 -8.26
C ARG A 390 -40.70 -48.58 -9.31
N SER A 391 -41.81 -48.11 -9.85
CA SER A 391 -41.81 -47.09 -10.91
C SER A 391 -41.28 -45.72 -10.35
N ILE A 392 -41.66 -45.33 -9.13
CA ILE A 392 -41.20 -44.08 -8.49
C ILE A 392 -39.71 -44.21 -8.18
N TRP A 393 -39.24 -45.40 -7.74
CA TRP A 393 -37.86 -45.67 -7.45
C TRP A 393 -36.97 -45.54 -8.69
N GLU A 394 -37.36 -46.11 -9.81
CA GLU A 394 -36.61 -46.02 -11.07
C GLU A 394 -36.49 -44.57 -11.56
N ASP A 395 -37.58 -43.75 -11.47
CA ASP A 395 -37.55 -42.31 -11.81
C ASP A 395 -36.71 -41.48 -10.85
N LEU A 396 -36.67 -41.87 -9.57
CA LEU A 396 -35.97 -41.12 -8.51
C LEU A 396 -34.46 -41.01 -8.77
N GLY A 397 -33.85 -42.03 -9.38
CA GLY A 397 -32.40 -42.01 -9.70
C GLY A 397 -32.04 -40.93 -10.69
N ALA A 398 -32.81 -40.77 -11.77
CA ALA A 398 -32.57 -39.73 -12.77
C ALA A 398 -32.80 -38.30 -12.19
N LYS A 399 -33.87 -38.16 -11.37
CA LYS A 399 -34.14 -36.91 -10.67
C LYS A 399 -33.04 -36.55 -9.67
N HIS A 400 -32.54 -37.52 -8.91
CA HIS A 400 -31.46 -37.35 -7.98
C HIS A 400 -30.15 -36.92 -8.67
N GLN A 401 -29.80 -37.55 -9.78
CA GLN A 401 -28.66 -37.15 -10.60
C GLN A 401 -28.78 -35.71 -11.08
N LYS A 402 -29.97 -35.34 -11.64
CA LYS A 402 -30.22 -33.97 -12.08
C LYS A 402 -30.12 -32.97 -10.94
N PHE A 403 -30.58 -33.29 -9.74
CA PHE A 403 -30.44 -32.43 -8.56
C PHE A 403 -29.00 -32.08 -8.28
N HIS A 404 -28.06 -33.06 -8.31
CA HIS A 404 -26.65 -32.81 -8.10
C HIS A 404 -25.99 -31.93 -9.18
N THR A 405 -26.53 -31.91 -10.43
CA THR A 405 -25.96 -31.02 -11.48
C THR A 405 -26.15 -29.54 -11.20
N TYR A 406 -27.17 -29.15 -10.43
CA TYR A 406 -27.35 -27.77 -10.00
C TYR A 406 -26.16 -27.29 -9.13
N GLY A 407 -25.61 -28.19 -8.30
CA GLY A 407 -24.42 -27.87 -7.48
C GLY A 407 -23.22 -27.51 -8.33
N GLN A 408 -22.95 -28.29 -9.38
CA GLN A 408 -21.84 -27.98 -10.30
C GLN A 408 -22.06 -26.62 -10.98
N THR A 409 -23.26 -26.35 -11.47
CA THR A 409 -23.59 -25.08 -12.15
C THR A 409 -23.41 -23.88 -11.20
N VAL A 410 -23.81 -24.00 -9.93
CA VAL A 410 -23.62 -22.95 -8.91
C VAL A 410 -22.13 -22.74 -8.65
N ILE A 411 -21.35 -23.81 -8.46
CA ILE A 411 -19.91 -23.70 -8.18
C ILE A 411 -19.18 -23.02 -9.36
N ASP A 412 -19.53 -23.38 -10.60
CA ASP A 412 -18.94 -22.78 -11.79
C ASP A 412 -19.31 -21.30 -11.91
N ALA A 413 -20.54 -20.92 -11.61
CA ALA A 413 -20.98 -19.53 -11.58
C ALA A 413 -20.24 -18.70 -10.51
N ILE A 414 -20.02 -19.26 -9.30
CA ILE A 414 -19.24 -18.61 -8.24
C ILE A 414 -17.79 -18.41 -8.67
N ARG A 415 -17.14 -19.41 -9.27
CA ARG A 415 -15.76 -19.33 -9.77
C ARG A 415 -15.61 -18.25 -10.85
N ASN A 416 -16.63 -18.10 -11.69
CA ASN A 416 -16.67 -17.08 -12.75
C ASN A 416 -17.17 -15.71 -12.26
N ARG A 417 -17.49 -15.56 -10.97
CA ARG A 417 -18.04 -14.33 -10.35
C ARG A 417 -19.43 -13.95 -10.90
N GLU A 418 -20.17 -14.92 -11.45
CA GLU A 418 -21.53 -14.78 -11.96
C GLU A 418 -22.57 -14.96 -10.83
N TYR A 419 -22.50 -14.13 -9.78
CA TYR A 419 -23.25 -14.32 -8.53
C TYR A 419 -24.79 -14.31 -8.72
N GLY A 420 -25.27 -13.52 -9.67
CA GLY A 420 -26.70 -13.50 -10.03
C GLY A 420 -27.16 -14.84 -10.57
N ARG A 421 -26.39 -15.45 -11.46
CA ARG A 421 -26.64 -16.79 -12.01
C ARG A 421 -26.58 -17.87 -10.94
N ALA A 422 -25.57 -17.79 -10.05
CA ALA A 422 -25.46 -18.73 -8.94
C ALA A 422 -26.73 -18.72 -8.05
N ARG A 423 -27.24 -17.54 -7.72
CA ARG A 423 -28.47 -17.38 -6.92
C ARG A 423 -29.70 -17.88 -7.64
N GLN A 424 -29.83 -17.60 -8.92
CA GLN A 424 -30.95 -18.12 -9.73
C GLN A 424 -30.91 -19.65 -9.76
N THR A 425 -29.76 -20.25 -10.08
CA THR A 425 -29.60 -21.72 -10.13
C THR A 425 -29.87 -22.38 -8.78
N TYR A 426 -29.46 -21.75 -7.66
CA TYR A 426 -29.80 -22.21 -6.32
C TYR A 426 -31.32 -22.24 -6.10
N ASN A 427 -32.06 -21.21 -6.51
CA ASN A 427 -33.52 -21.18 -6.38
C ASN A 427 -34.19 -22.30 -7.21
N GLU A 428 -33.68 -22.58 -8.41
CA GLU A 428 -34.11 -23.70 -9.23
C GLU A 428 -33.84 -25.04 -8.54
N ALA A 429 -32.63 -25.21 -7.93
CA ALA A 429 -32.29 -26.40 -7.16
C ALA A 429 -33.22 -26.58 -5.94
N ALA A 430 -33.56 -25.50 -5.23
CA ALA A 430 -34.45 -25.54 -4.06
C ALA A 430 -35.88 -26.00 -4.45
N ASN A 431 -36.39 -25.47 -5.55
CA ASN A 431 -37.70 -25.92 -6.07
C ASN A 431 -37.67 -27.39 -6.48
N TYR A 432 -36.62 -27.79 -7.21
CA TYR A 432 -36.46 -29.17 -7.66
C TYR A 432 -36.25 -30.15 -6.50
N SER A 433 -35.56 -29.74 -5.44
CA SER A 433 -35.41 -30.49 -4.20
C SER A 433 -36.74 -30.78 -3.54
N SER A 434 -37.68 -29.84 -3.57
CA SER A 434 -39.02 -30.04 -3.01
C SER A 434 -39.80 -31.12 -3.74
N GLU A 435 -39.68 -31.17 -5.07
CA GLU A 435 -40.30 -32.24 -5.89
C GLU A 435 -39.67 -33.61 -5.60
N LEU A 436 -38.34 -33.66 -5.51
CA LEU A 436 -37.59 -34.88 -5.21
C LEU A 436 -37.96 -35.43 -3.80
N ILE A 437 -38.04 -34.55 -2.80
CA ILE A 437 -38.46 -34.91 -1.44
C ILE A 437 -39.91 -35.42 -1.41
N ALA A 438 -40.80 -34.81 -2.21
CA ALA A 438 -42.19 -35.29 -2.31
C ALA A 438 -42.27 -36.71 -2.88
N ASP A 439 -41.46 -37.07 -3.87
CA ASP A 439 -41.40 -38.42 -4.40
C ASP A 439 -40.81 -39.41 -3.37
N MET A 440 -39.77 -39.02 -2.64
CA MET A 440 -39.24 -39.81 -1.51
C MET A 440 -40.29 -40.04 -0.42
N GLN A 441 -41.09 -39.02 -0.10
CA GLN A 441 -42.19 -39.14 0.87
C GLN A 441 -43.28 -40.08 0.40
N LYS A 442 -43.64 -40.06 -0.87
CA LYS A 442 -44.60 -41.04 -1.45
C LYS A 442 -44.09 -42.49 -1.30
N ILE A 443 -42.79 -42.70 -1.51
CA ILE A 443 -42.17 -44.02 -1.32
C ILE A 443 -42.30 -44.47 0.15
N ILE A 444 -42.00 -43.56 1.10
CA ILE A 444 -42.15 -43.81 2.54
C ILE A 444 -43.60 -44.17 2.89
N ASP A 445 -44.57 -43.44 2.35
CA ASP A 445 -45.98 -43.67 2.64
C ASP A 445 -46.51 -45.01 2.04
N LEU A 446 -45.98 -45.44 0.89
CA LEU A 446 -46.21 -46.76 0.34
C LEU A 446 -45.58 -47.88 1.18
N ALA A 447 -44.41 -47.65 1.73
CA ALA A 447 -43.69 -48.60 2.58
C ALA A 447 -44.36 -48.79 3.98
N ARG A 448 -45.17 -47.83 4.43
CA ARG A 448 -45.93 -47.90 5.69
C ARG A 448 -47.19 -48.72 5.58
N LYS A 449 -47.77 -48.90 4.36
CA LYS A 449 -48.96 -49.71 4.06
C LYS A 449 -48.60 -51.19 3.97
#